data_19cba92166ad19981d7c1a41ffd3c591
#
_entry.id   19cba92166ad19981d7c1a41ffd3c591
#
_cell.length_a   1.000
_cell.length_b   1.000
_cell.length_c   1.000
_cell.angle_alpha   90.00
_cell.angle_beta   90.00
_cell.angle_gamma   90.00
#
_symmetry.space_group_name_H-M   'P 1'
#
loop_
_entity.id
_entity.type
_entity.pdbx_description
1 polymer ?
#
loop_
_entity_poly.entity_id
_entity_poly.type
_entity_poly.pdbx_seq_one_letter_code
_entity_poly.pdbx_strand_id
1 'polypeptide(L)'
;MSIDEKLRNMKPKDTPLLVVGYMLLGMMLLLGLPAQAQDNEVLIDQAGDNVIIEGNQEGYDNIIDIDLGITSSDSSNNIFRALQDGSDNEIKFSLDGQSNEISILQEGNNQYIGYASTWGSQYSDGGDILGDSNTLQIWQKCSYNTCNDSSFEFRIDGDSNDIMVGQGWFLDKNSNNGNTSWSYDSNEPGGNLVRLDIQGDNNDFKAGQKQDNASVNHNMYVNIFGDNNEVYAGQLQNADKTLNLSIYNDNNEVWIKQRKNGAHTATINLYGTYGTDLYLNQSHNSVAQTYTLTQTCVTIGGCSISVTQD
;
A
#
# COMPACT_ATOMS: atom_id res chain seq x y z
N MET A 1 -16.95 5.33 2.32
CA MET A 1 -17.14 4.20 3.23
C MET A 1 -15.75 3.73 3.63
N SER A 2 -15.41 3.74 4.91
CA SER A 2 -14.07 3.37 5.34
C SER A 2 -13.83 1.86 5.22
N ILE A 3 -12.57 1.41 5.16
CA ILE A 3 -12.22 -0.02 5.21
C ILE A 3 -12.85 -0.67 6.44
N ASP A 4 -12.75 -0.03 7.58
CA ASP A 4 -13.37 -0.52 8.82
C ASP A 4 -14.87 -0.75 8.69
N GLU A 5 -15.57 0.08 7.93
CA GLU A 5 -17.00 -0.08 7.70
C GLU A 5 -17.30 -1.24 6.74
N LYS A 6 -16.44 -1.45 5.73
CA LYS A 6 -16.53 -2.57 4.79
C LYS A 6 -16.19 -3.91 5.48
N LEU A 7 -15.11 -3.93 6.27
CA LEU A 7 -14.68 -5.10 7.04
C LEU A 7 -15.65 -5.49 8.18
N ARG A 8 -16.22 -4.53 8.90
CA ARG A 8 -17.21 -4.80 9.97
C ARG A 8 -18.56 -5.29 9.45
N ASN A 9 -18.92 -4.99 8.22
CA ASN A 9 -20.20 -5.41 7.62
C ASN A 9 -20.13 -6.79 6.95
N MET A 10 -18.98 -7.45 6.93
CA MET A 10 -18.84 -8.82 6.47
C MET A 10 -19.38 -9.77 7.53
N LYS A 11 -20.63 -10.16 7.38
CA LYS A 11 -21.16 -11.30 8.12
C LYS A 11 -20.71 -12.58 7.40
N PRO A 12 -20.21 -13.59 8.14
CA PRO A 12 -20.01 -14.92 7.55
C PRO A 12 -21.34 -15.38 6.93
N LYS A 13 -21.32 -15.69 5.66
CA LYS A 13 -22.44 -16.32 4.99
C LYS A 13 -22.59 -17.70 5.63
N ASP A 14 -23.65 -17.90 6.38
CA ASP A 14 -24.02 -19.19 6.95
C ASP A 14 -24.15 -20.19 5.80
N THR A 15 -23.15 -21.05 5.64
CA THR A 15 -23.24 -22.21 4.77
C THR A 15 -24.01 -23.28 5.54
N PRO A 16 -25.23 -23.67 5.16
CA PRO A 16 -25.93 -24.73 5.87
C PRO A 16 -25.22 -26.05 5.57
N LEU A 17 -24.70 -26.66 6.62
CA LEU A 17 -24.24 -28.04 6.63
C LEU A 17 -25.44 -28.95 6.47
N LEU A 18 -25.75 -29.38 5.25
CA LEU A 18 -26.76 -30.40 5.02
C LEU A 18 -26.08 -31.72 4.69
N VAL A 19 -25.98 -32.57 5.72
CA VAL A 19 -25.65 -33.99 5.58
C VAL A 19 -26.95 -34.72 5.26
N VAL A 20 -27.14 -35.18 4.04
CA VAL A 20 -28.03 -36.30 3.75
C VAL A 20 -27.45 -37.13 2.62
N GLY A 21 -27.05 -38.34 2.97
CA GLY A 21 -26.73 -39.35 1.98
C GLY A 21 -28.00 -39.88 1.27
N TYR A 22 -27.84 -40.23 0.00
CA TYR A 22 -28.39 -41.48 -0.58
C TYR A 22 -27.81 -41.68 -1.99
N MET A 23 -27.36 -42.90 -2.23
CA MET A 23 -26.95 -43.48 -3.51
C MET A 23 -28.04 -43.35 -4.58
N LEU A 24 -27.63 -42.95 -5.78
CA LEU A 24 -28.24 -43.49 -7.01
C LEU A 24 -27.20 -43.45 -8.12
N LEU A 25 -26.90 -44.64 -8.60
CA LEU A 25 -26.07 -44.98 -9.73
C LEU A 25 -26.68 -44.40 -11.00
N GLY A 26 -26.07 -43.40 -11.59
CA GLY A 26 -26.42 -42.85 -12.89
C GLY A 26 -25.15 -42.49 -13.64
N MET A 27 -24.75 -43.37 -14.54
CA MET A 27 -23.62 -43.22 -15.44
C MET A 27 -23.88 -42.03 -16.39
N MET A 28 -23.42 -40.83 -16.03
CA MET A 28 -23.30 -39.72 -16.95
C MET A 28 -21.82 -39.41 -17.13
N LEU A 29 -21.38 -39.58 -18.35
CA LEU A 29 -20.05 -39.21 -18.83
C LEU A 29 -19.95 -37.67 -18.75
N LEU A 30 -19.71 -37.13 -17.58
CA LEU A 30 -19.28 -35.76 -17.40
C LEU A 30 -17.82 -35.74 -17.83
N LEU A 31 -17.58 -35.17 -19.01
CA LEU A 31 -16.25 -34.62 -19.36
C LEU A 31 -15.80 -33.81 -18.16
N GLY A 32 -14.88 -34.36 -17.39
CA GLY A 32 -14.29 -33.68 -16.26
C GLY A 32 -13.55 -32.44 -16.76
N LEU A 33 -14.21 -31.31 -16.68
CA LEU A 33 -13.47 -30.07 -16.55
C LEU A 33 -12.66 -30.27 -15.24
N PRO A 34 -11.35 -30.08 -15.27
CA PRO A 34 -10.62 -30.07 -14.01
C PRO A 34 -11.33 -29.05 -13.13
N ALA A 35 -11.86 -29.50 -12.00
CA ALA A 35 -12.18 -28.58 -10.92
C ALA A 35 -10.83 -27.90 -10.63
N GLN A 36 -10.68 -26.64 -11.04
CA GLN A 36 -9.57 -25.86 -10.57
C GLN A 36 -9.76 -25.80 -9.06
N ALA A 37 -8.84 -26.42 -8.35
CA ALA A 37 -8.79 -26.30 -6.91
C ALA A 37 -8.70 -24.79 -6.64
N GLN A 38 -9.63 -24.27 -5.87
CA GLN A 38 -9.56 -22.91 -5.37
C GLN A 38 -8.63 -22.96 -4.15
N ASP A 39 -7.34 -22.89 -4.39
CA ASP A 39 -6.34 -23.00 -3.33
C ASP A 39 -6.03 -21.61 -2.78
N ASN A 40 -6.99 -21.01 -2.08
CA ASN A 40 -6.67 -19.87 -1.22
C ASN A 40 -5.89 -20.35 -0.01
N GLU A 41 -4.79 -19.70 0.30
CA GLU A 41 -3.89 -20.08 1.38
C GLU A 41 -3.80 -18.97 2.44
N VAL A 42 -3.88 -19.35 3.70
CA VAL A 42 -3.63 -18.47 4.85
C VAL A 42 -2.63 -19.15 5.75
N LEU A 43 -1.43 -18.60 5.81
CA LEU A 43 -0.33 -19.02 6.68
C LEU A 43 -0.13 -17.92 7.71
N ILE A 44 -0.20 -18.27 8.99
CA ILE A 44 0.02 -17.33 10.09
C ILE A 44 0.89 -18.02 11.12
N ASP A 45 2.08 -17.51 11.31
CA ASP A 45 2.93 -17.84 12.46
C ASP A 45 2.82 -16.74 13.49
N GLN A 46 2.49 -17.06 14.73
CA GLN A 46 2.20 -16.07 15.76
C GLN A 46 2.90 -16.40 17.07
N ALA A 47 3.70 -15.45 17.53
CA ALA A 47 4.15 -15.37 18.91
C ALA A 47 3.64 -14.05 19.54
N GLY A 48 3.17 -14.10 20.80
CA GLY A 48 2.63 -12.94 21.50
C GLY A 48 1.17 -13.11 21.94
N ASP A 49 0.69 -12.15 22.74
CA ASP A 49 -0.62 -12.20 23.38
C ASP A 49 -1.59 -11.15 22.77
N ASN A 50 -2.89 -11.43 22.85
CA ASN A 50 -3.97 -10.51 22.45
C ASN A 50 -3.89 -10.03 20.97
N VAL A 51 -3.48 -10.89 20.07
CA VAL A 51 -3.46 -10.60 18.63
C VAL A 51 -4.83 -10.86 18.04
N ILE A 52 -5.32 -9.93 17.22
CA ILE A 52 -6.57 -10.07 16.47
C ILE A 52 -6.22 -10.24 14.99
N ILE A 53 -6.66 -11.35 14.41
CA ILE A 53 -6.45 -11.64 12.99
C ILE A 53 -7.81 -11.89 12.33
N GLU A 54 -8.14 -11.08 11.34
CA GLU A 54 -9.36 -11.19 10.56
C GLU A 54 -8.99 -11.22 9.07
N GLY A 55 -8.99 -12.40 8.45
CA GLY A 55 -8.72 -12.61 7.03
C GLY A 55 -9.97 -13.10 6.28
N ASN A 56 -10.25 -12.56 5.11
CA ASN A 56 -11.25 -13.06 4.21
C ASN A 56 -10.71 -13.09 2.78
N GLN A 57 -10.85 -14.22 2.11
CA GLN A 57 -10.42 -14.43 0.73
C GLN A 57 -11.62 -14.89 -0.10
N GLU A 58 -11.98 -14.13 -1.14
CA GLU A 58 -12.98 -14.49 -2.15
C GLU A 58 -12.27 -14.66 -3.50
N GLY A 59 -12.54 -15.74 -4.24
CA GLY A 59 -11.86 -16.06 -5.49
C GLY A 59 -10.93 -17.27 -5.37
N TYR A 60 -9.78 -17.25 -6.07
CA TYR A 60 -8.88 -18.41 -6.12
C TYR A 60 -7.41 -17.97 -6.17
N ASP A 61 -6.52 -18.86 -5.70
CA ASP A 61 -5.07 -18.67 -5.69
C ASP A 61 -4.61 -17.40 -4.95
N ASN A 62 -5.37 -16.99 -3.92
CA ASN A 62 -4.98 -15.86 -3.06
C ASN A 62 -4.16 -16.37 -1.88
N ILE A 63 -3.13 -15.60 -1.48
CA ILE A 63 -2.22 -15.96 -0.40
C ILE A 63 -2.20 -14.85 0.65
N ILE A 64 -2.32 -15.24 1.91
CA ILE A 64 -2.00 -14.41 3.09
C ILE A 64 -0.95 -15.17 3.89
N ASP A 65 0.27 -14.65 3.96
CA ASP A 65 1.41 -15.24 4.67
C ASP A 65 2.00 -14.18 5.62
N ILE A 66 1.81 -14.39 6.92
CA ILE A 66 2.13 -13.39 7.93
C ILE A 66 2.85 -14.03 9.11
N ASP A 67 3.97 -13.46 9.44
CA ASP A 67 4.77 -13.83 10.60
C ASP A 67 4.68 -12.74 11.67
N LEU A 68 4.16 -13.07 12.84
CA LEU A 68 3.97 -12.15 13.95
C LEU A 68 4.88 -12.52 15.13
N GLY A 69 5.87 -11.67 15.46
CA GLY A 69 6.71 -11.84 16.64
C GLY A 69 7.78 -12.90 16.56
N ILE A 70 8.35 -13.14 15.39
CA ILE A 70 9.35 -14.19 15.17
C ILE A 70 10.63 -13.96 15.99
N THR A 71 11.02 -12.70 16.17
CA THR A 71 12.28 -12.33 16.82
C THR A 71 12.12 -11.92 18.28
N SER A 72 10.91 -11.55 18.70
CA SER A 72 10.63 -11.15 20.08
C SER A 72 9.36 -11.79 20.64
N SER A 73 9.39 -12.16 21.92
CA SER A 73 8.19 -12.63 22.65
C SER A 73 7.17 -11.51 22.92
N ASP A 74 7.41 -10.32 22.43
CA ASP A 74 6.68 -9.11 22.80
C ASP A 74 5.70 -8.60 21.73
N SER A 75 5.40 -9.37 20.70
CA SER A 75 4.38 -9.01 19.70
C SER A 75 2.97 -9.16 20.27
N SER A 76 2.53 -8.16 21.03
CA SER A 76 1.25 -8.20 21.73
C SER A 76 0.32 -7.08 21.27
N ASN A 77 -1.00 -7.31 21.38
CA ASN A 77 -2.05 -6.35 21.04
C ASN A 77 -2.06 -5.88 19.58
N ASN A 78 -1.51 -6.65 18.65
CA ASN A 78 -1.53 -6.32 17.24
C ASN A 78 -2.89 -6.65 16.62
N ILE A 79 -3.31 -5.84 15.67
CA ILE A 79 -4.55 -6.04 14.91
C ILE A 79 -4.20 -6.15 13.44
N PHE A 80 -4.56 -7.30 12.84
CA PHE A 80 -4.44 -7.51 11.41
C PHE A 80 -5.80 -7.79 10.80
N ARG A 81 -6.16 -7.05 9.75
CA ARG A 81 -7.37 -7.25 8.95
C ARG A 81 -7.05 -7.25 7.47
N ALA A 82 -7.47 -8.27 6.75
CA ALA A 82 -7.30 -8.35 5.31
C ALA A 82 -8.55 -8.83 4.60
N LEU A 83 -8.81 -8.24 3.45
CA LEU A 83 -9.78 -8.73 2.47
C LEU A 83 -9.08 -8.85 1.12
N GLN A 84 -9.10 -10.03 0.53
CA GLN A 84 -8.72 -10.28 -0.86
C GLN A 84 -9.97 -10.73 -1.63
N ASP A 85 -10.32 -10.00 -2.69
CA ASP A 85 -11.46 -10.30 -3.57
C ASP A 85 -10.96 -10.34 -5.02
N GLY A 86 -10.82 -11.54 -5.58
CA GLY A 86 -10.25 -11.77 -6.90
C GLY A 86 -9.35 -12.98 -6.94
N SER A 87 -8.32 -12.97 -7.76
CA SER A 87 -7.41 -14.11 -7.91
C SER A 87 -5.95 -13.69 -7.96
N ASP A 88 -5.07 -14.62 -7.57
CA ASP A 88 -3.63 -14.45 -7.63
C ASP A 88 -3.14 -13.21 -6.84
N ASN A 89 -3.82 -12.86 -5.74
CA ASN A 89 -3.42 -11.77 -4.86
C ASN A 89 -2.55 -12.31 -3.72
N GLU A 90 -1.49 -11.60 -3.39
CA GLU A 90 -0.56 -12.01 -2.34
C GLU A 90 -0.36 -10.88 -1.31
N ILE A 91 -0.47 -11.26 -0.03
CA ILE A 91 -0.07 -10.45 1.13
C ILE A 91 0.98 -11.23 1.89
N LYS A 92 2.19 -10.67 2.01
CA LYS A 92 3.29 -11.32 2.70
C LYS A 92 4.13 -10.31 3.48
N PHE A 93 4.21 -10.47 4.81
CA PHE A 93 5.05 -9.61 5.65
C PHE A 93 5.34 -10.22 7.02
N SER A 94 6.35 -9.69 7.69
CA SER A 94 6.65 -9.92 9.09
C SER A 94 6.33 -8.69 9.94
N LEU A 95 5.94 -8.92 11.19
CA LEU A 95 5.69 -7.87 12.16
C LEU A 95 6.30 -8.24 13.50
N ASP A 96 7.18 -7.39 13.99
CA ASP A 96 7.80 -7.49 15.31
C ASP A 96 7.60 -6.18 16.08
N GLY A 97 6.79 -6.23 17.14
CA GLY A 97 6.40 -5.08 17.94
C GLY A 97 4.98 -5.18 18.48
N GLN A 98 4.52 -4.13 19.18
CA GLN A 98 3.26 -4.15 19.89
C GLN A 98 2.29 -3.09 19.40
N SER A 99 1.00 -3.36 19.56
CA SER A 99 -0.08 -2.39 19.32
C SER A 99 -0.11 -1.84 17.88
N ASN A 100 0.39 -2.58 16.90
CA ASN A 100 0.31 -2.22 15.51
C ASN A 100 -1.09 -2.53 14.94
N GLU A 101 -1.61 -1.67 14.07
CA GLU A 101 -2.88 -1.87 13.38
C GLU A 101 -2.68 -1.90 11.86
N ILE A 102 -2.95 -3.05 11.24
CA ILE A 102 -2.80 -3.25 9.81
C ILE A 102 -4.16 -3.57 9.19
N SER A 103 -4.54 -2.83 8.16
CA SER A 103 -5.79 -3.01 7.41
C SER A 103 -5.53 -3.01 5.91
N ILE A 104 -5.80 -4.13 5.25
CA ILE A 104 -5.50 -4.37 3.84
C ILE A 104 -6.76 -4.72 3.06
N LEU A 105 -6.92 -4.09 1.90
CA LEU A 105 -7.94 -4.43 0.92
C LEU A 105 -7.30 -4.61 -0.46
N GLN A 106 -7.42 -5.80 -1.03
CA GLN A 106 -7.08 -6.09 -2.42
C GLN A 106 -8.37 -6.47 -3.16
N GLU A 107 -8.80 -5.68 -4.14
CA GLU A 107 -9.93 -5.98 -5.02
C GLU A 107 -9.41 -6.06 -6.46
N GLY A 108 -9.47 -7.24 -7.10
CA GLY A 108 -8.96 -7.51 -8.44
C GLY A 108 -7.96 -8.66 -8.46
N ASN A 109 -7.10 -8.72 -9.46
CA ASN A 109 -6.20 -9.85 -9.64
C ASN A 109 -4.73 -9.41 -9.66
N ASN A 110 -3.82 -10.35 -9.35
CA ASN A 110 -2.37 -10.17 -9.46
C ASN A 110 -1.86 -8.95 -8.66
N GLN A 111 -2.31 -8.77 -7.45
CA GLN A 111 -1.89 -7.69 -6.58
C GLN A 111 -0.97 -8.21 -5.49
N TYR A 112 0.09 -7.46 -5.23
CA TYR A 112 1.11 -7.85 -4.28
C TYR A 112 1.29 -6.81 -3.18
N ILE A 113 1.35 -7.28 -1.93
CA ILE A 113 1.69 -6.47 -0.75
C ILE A 113 2.75 -7.20 0.04
N GLY A 114 3.90 -6.57 0.22
CA GLY A 114 5.00 -7.13 0.99
C GLY A 114 6.35 -6.65 0.49
N TYR A 115 7.38 -7.44 0.76
CA TYR A 115 8.75 -7.11 0.40
C TYR A 115 9.11 -7.72 -0.95
N ALA A 116 9.72 -6.95 -1.85
CA ALA A 116 10.29 -7.48 -3.08
C ALA A 116 11.71 -7.99 -2.86
N SER A 117 11.99 -9.17 -3.34
CA SER A 117 13.30 -9.82 -3.31
C SER A 117 14.46 -9.02 -3.95
N THR A 118 14.17 -7.86 -4.52
CA THR A 118 15.15 -6.98 -5.20
C THR A 118 15.95 -6.08 -4.25
N TRP A 119 15.60 -5.99 -2.97
CA TRP A 119 16.31 -5.15 -1.98
C TRP A 119 17.55 -5.82 -1.34
N GLY A 120 17.93 -6.99 -1.84
CA GLY A 120 19.12 -7.70 -1.42
C GLY A 120 18.80 -8.91 -0.53
N SER A 121 19.72 -9.86 -0.51
CA SER A 121 19.58 -11.22 0.04
C SER A 121 19.41 -11.32 1.57
N GLN A 122 19.15 -10.25 2.28
CA GLN A 122 18.92 -10.27 3.72
C GLN A 122 17.42 -10.30 4.10
N TYR A 123 16.53 -9.98 3.17
CA TYR A 123 15.07 -9.85 3.41
C TYR A 123 14.34 -10.66 2.34
N SER A 124 14.23 -11.96 2.55
CA SER A 124 13.68 -12.87 1.52
C SER A 124 12.18 -13.13 1.63
N ASP A 125 11.50 -12.64 2.68
CA ASP A 125 10.23 -13.26 3.06
C ASP A 125 9.03 -12.28 3.22
N GLY A 126 9.05 -11.11 2.60
CA GLY A 126 7.91 -10.19 2.65
C GLY A 126 8.27 -8.78 3.11
N GLY A 127 7.29 -7.96 3.44
CA GLY A 127 7.47 -6.65 4.07
C GLY A 127 7.82 -6.80 5.55
N ASP A 128 8.50 -5.81 6.13
CA ASP A 128 8.86 -5.82 7.53
C ASP A 128 8.25 -4.63 8.26
N ILE A 129 7.66 -4.88 9.43
CA ILE A 129 7.30 -3.86 10.41
C ILE A 129 8.04 -4.17 11.70
N LEU A 130 8.98 -3.30 12.07
CA LEU A 130 9.76 -3.39 13.29
C LEU A 130 9.46 -2.15 14.14
N GLY A 131 8.74 -2.33 15.25
CA GLY A 131 8.37 -1.23 16.14
C GLY A 131 6.94 -1.28 16.63
N ASP A 132 6.58 -0.30 17.46
CA ASP A 132 5.32 -0.29 18.18
C ASP A 132 4.35 0.77 17.64
N SER A 133 3.05 0.50 17.78
CA SER A 133 1.98 1.47 17.50
C SER A 133 1.95 2.02 16.07
N ASN A 134 2.44 1.29 15.10
CA ASN A 134 2.35 1.67 13.70
C ASN A 134 0.95 1.38 13.16
N THR A 135 0.44 2.28 12.32
CA THR A 135 -0.82 2.10 11.58
C THR A 135 -0.53 1.96 10.09
N LEU A 136 -1.00 0.88 9.46
CA LEU A 136 -0.82 0.63 8.05
C LEU A 136 -2.17 0.35 7.38
N GLN A 137 -2.57 1.22 6.45
CA GLN A 137 -3.79 1.07 5.68
C GLN A 137 -3.47 1.01 4.18
N ILE A 138 -3.78 -0.11 3.56
CA ILE A 138 -3.47 -0.35 2.15
C ILE A 138 -4.73 -0.71 1.39
N TRP A 139 -4.94 0.00 0.27
CA TRP A 139 -6.02 -0.26 -0.66
C TRP A 139 -5.44 -0.45 -2.06
N GLN A 140 -5.49 -1.68 -2.54
CA GLN A 140 -5.21 -1.98 -3.94
C GLN A 140 -6.52 -2.35 -4.62
N LYS A 141 -6.85 -1.65 -5.68
CA LYS A 141 -8.06 -1.93 -6.44
C LYS A 141 -7.84 -1.77 -7.92
N CYS A 142 -8.23 -2.79 -8.66
CA CYS A 142 -8.22 -2.77 -10.11
C CYS A 142 -9.47 -3.43 -10.70
N SER A 143 -9.75 -3.18 -11.96
CA SER A 143 -10.87 -3.83 -12.65
C SER A 143 -10.53 -5.28 -12.98
N TYR A 144 -11.41 -6.23 -12.63
CA TYR A 144 -11.20 -7.68 -12.78
C TYR A 144 -10.69 -8.17 -14.14
N ASN A 145 -10.95 -7.44 -15.21
CA ASN A 145 -10.58 -7.85 -16.57
C ASN A 145 -9.32 -7.18 -17.11
N THR A 146 -8.76 -6.23 -16.41
CA THR A 146 -7.67 -5.37 -16.89
C THR A 146 -6.61 -5.11 -15.83
N CYS A 147 -6.60 -5.89 -14.76
CA CYS A 147 -5.58 -5.78 -13.72
C CYS A 147 -4.19 -6.03 -14.30
N ASN A 148 -3.32 -5.07 -14.08
CA ASN A 148 -1.89 -5.26 -14.18
C ASN A 148 -1.35 -5.30 -12.76
N ASP A 149 -0.26 -6.00 -12.56
CA ASP A 149 0.40 -6.27 -11.30
C ASP A 149 0.65 -5.00 -10.47
N SER A 150 -0.26 -4.64 -9.57
CA SER A 150 -0.03 -3.55 -8.62
C SER A 150 0.76 -4.06 -7.43
N SER A 151 1.78 -3.33 -7.03
CA SER A 151 2.67 -3.75 -5.95
C SER A 151 2.85 -2.65 -4.90
N PHE A 152 2.77 -3.03 -3.64
CA PHE A 152 3.21 -2.22 -2.52
C PHE A 152 4.29 -2.99 -1.74
N GLU A 153 5.50 -2.49 -1.82
CA GLU A 153 6.67 -3.04 -1.14
C GLU A 153 7.07 -2.11 -0.01
N PHE A 154 7.31 -2.65 1.20
CA PHE A 154 7.58 -1.78 2.35
C PHE A 154 8.55 -2.37 3.37
N ARG A 155 9.21 -1.48 4.08
CA ARG A 155 9.90 -1.68 5.34
C ARG A 155 9.60 -0.50 6.25
N ILE A 156 9.21 -0.79 7.49
CA ILE A 156 8.94 0.20 8.53
C ILE A 156 9.77 -0.20 9.76
N ASP A 157 10.68 0.66 10.18
CA ASP A 157 11.57 0.46 11.32
C ASP A 157 11.46 1.71 12.21
N GLY A 158 10.63 1.64 13.24
CA GLY A 158 10.31 2.75 14.12
C GLY A 158 8.88 2.70 14.66
N ASP A 159 8.55 3.63 15.52
CA ASP A 159 7.31 3.63 16.29
C ASP A 159 6.32 4.71 15.79
N SER A 160 5.03 4.44 15.97
CA SER A 160 3.95 5.41 15.77
C SER A 160 3.88 6.02 14.37
N ASN A 161 4.30 5.30 13.34
CA ASN A 161 4.16 5.73 11.97
C ASN A 161 2.72 5.49 11.45
N ASP A 162 2.14 6.48 10.74
CA ASP A 162 0.81 6.38 10.10
C ASP A 162 0.96 6.34 8.57
N ILE A 163 0.70 5.19 7.98
CA ILE A 163 0.94 4.92 6.57
C ILE A 163 -0.38 4.57 5.89
N MET A 164 -0.70 5.30 4.82
CA MET A 164 -1.89 5.07 4.02
C MET A 164 -1.56 5.07 2.52
N VAL A 165 -1.78 3.95 1.85
CA VAL A 165 -1.50 3.78 0.42
C VAL A 165 -2.76 3.36 -0.32
N GLY A 166 -3.12 4.11 -1.36
CA GLY A 166 -4.25 3.80 -2.24
C GLY A 166 -3.78 3.64 -3.69
N GLN A 167 -3.76 2.43 -4.21
CA GLN A 167 -3.57 2.14 -5.63
C GLN A 167 -4.95 1.85 -6.25
N GLY A 168 -5.30 2.58 -7.31
CA GLY A 168 -6.68 2.73 -7.77
C GLY A 168 -7.43 3.87 -7.07
N TRP A 169 -6.75 4.60 -6.21
CA TRP A 169 -7.28 5.75 -5.48
C TRP A 169 -6.41 6.97 -5.71
N PHE A 170 -7.03 8.11 -5.86
CA PHE A 170 -6.33 9.38 -5.91
C PHE A 170 -6.45 10.13 -4.59
N LEU A 171 -5.32 10.57 -4.09
CA LEU A 171 -5.21 11.42 -2.93
C LEU A 171 -5.10 12.88 -3.38
N ASP A 172 -5.99 13.73 -2.92
CA ASP A 172 -5.89 15.18 -3.08
C ASP A 172 -5.92 15.87 -1.71
N LYS A 173 -4.85 16.57 -1.38
CA LYS A 173 -4.82 17.46 -0.21
C LYS A 173 -5.19 18.86 -0.68
N ASN A 174 -6.21 19.43 -0.09
CA ASN A 174 -6.66 20.77 -0.41
C ASN A 174 -5.69 21.81 0.15
N SER A 175 -5.04 22.57 -0.72
CA SER A 175 -4.06 23.60 -0.35
C SER A 175 -4.64 24.72 0.54
N ASN A 176 -5.97 24.87 0.60
CA ASN A 176 -6.58 25.96 1.36
C ASN A 176 -6.92 25.59 2.81
N ASN A 177 -7.15 24.32 3.11
CA ASN A 177 -7.57 23.87 4.45
C ASN A 177 -6.83 22.64 4.94
N GLY A 178 -5.84 22.14 4.21
CA GLY A 178 -5.05 20.97 4.60
C GLY A 178 -5.81 19.63 4.55
N ASN A 179 -7.10 19.62 4.25
CA ASN A 179 -7.90 18.39 4.25
C ASN A 179 -7.49 17.48 3.08
N THR A 180 -7.27 16.22 3.40
CA THR A 180 -7.08 15.16 2.42
C THR A 180 -8.42 14.60 1.96
N SER A 181 -8.54 14.34 0.67
CA SER A 181 -9.68 13.64 0.10
C SER A 181 -9.23 12.50 -0.80
N TRP A 182 -9.90 11.36 -0.66
CA TRP A 182 -9.66 10.19 -1.49
C TRP A 182 -10.77 10.07 -2.53
N SER A 183 -10.41 9.88 -3.78
CA SER A 183 -11.34 9.58 -4.86
C SER A 183 -11.00 8.25 -5.51
N TYR A 184 -12.00 7.44 -5.72
CA TYR A 184 -11.92 6.11 -6.28
C TYR A 184 -12.49 6.07 -7.70
N ASP A 185 -11.93 5.19 -8.54
CA ASP A 185 -12.49 4.83 -9.84
C ASP A 185 -12.71 3.32 -9.93
N SER A 186 -13.85 2.90 -10.47
CA SER A 186 -14.18 1.49 -10.66
C SER A 186 -13.48 0.83 -11.85
N ASN A 187 -12.79 1.60 -12.68
CA ASN A 187 -12.17 1.13 -13.91
C ASN A 187 -10.64 1.16 -13.86
N GLU A 188 -10.06 1.17 -12.68
CA GLU A 188 -8.62 1.20 -12.49
C GLU A 188 -7.96 -0.06 -13.07
N PRO A 189 -7.01 0.07 -14.01
CA PRO A 189 -6.36 -1.08 -14.65
C PRO A 189 -5.19 -1.68 -13.86
N GLY A 190 -4.77 -1.07 -12.75
CA GLY A 190 -3.62 -1.54 -11.96
C GLY A 190 -2.26 -1.17 -12.55
N GLY A 191 -1.20 -1.92 -12.20
CA GLY A 191 0.17 -1.69 -12.70
C GLY A 191 0.94 -0.60 -11.94
N ASN A 192 0.50 -0.25 -10.74
CA ASN A 192 1.13 0.78 -9.93
C ASN A 192 2.13 0.16 -8.94
N LEU A 193 3.24 0.86 -8.71
CA LEU A 193 4.23 0.48 -7.70
C LEU A 193 4.40 1.59 -6.67
N VAL A 194 4.29 1.22 -5.40
CA VAL A 194 4.81 2.01 -4.29
C VAL A 194 5.86 1.18 -3.57
N ARG A 195 7.04 1.74 -3.39
CA ARG A 195 8.11 1.20 -2.54
C ARG A 195 8.42 2.19 -1.44
N LEU A 196 8.29 1.75 -0.18
CA LEU A 196 8.42 2.57 1.00
C LEU A 196 9.42 1.99 1.99
N ASP A 197 10.42 2.77 2.37
CA ASP A 197 11.35 2.46 3.46
C ASP A 197 11.30 3.60 4.48
N ILE A 198 10.80 3.32 5.67
CA ILE A 198 10.78 4.27 6.79
C ILE A 198 11.69 3.74 7.89
N GLN A 199 12.61 4.62 8.34
CA GLN A 199 13.46 4.40 9.50
C GLN A 199 13.36 5.65 10.38
N GLY A 200 12.55 5.58 11.42
CA GLY A 200 12.25 6.68 12.34
C GLY A 200 10.82 6.66 12.83
N ASP A 201 10.51 7.57 13.73
CA ASP A 201 9.27 7.57 14.50
C ASP A 201 8.31 8.69 14.06
N ASN A 202 7.02 8.47 14.29
CA ASN A 202 5.96 9.46 14.08
C ASN A 202 5.91 10.04 12.66
N ASN A 203 6.23 9.26 11.63
CA ASN A 203 6.09 9.71 10.26
C ASN A 203 4.67 9.46 9.75
N ASP A 204 4.10 10.44 9.02
CA ASP A 204 2.81 10.34 8.33
C ASP A 204 3.05 10.27 6.81
N PHE A 205 2.83 9.11 6.21
CA PHE A 205 2.97 8.89 4.77
C PHE A 205 1.65 8.53 4.11
N LYS A 206 1.21 9.36 3.17
CA LYS A 206 0.00 9.12 2.40
C LYS A 206 0.27 9.18 0.90
N ALA A 207 -0.01 8.10 0.19
CA ALA A 207 0.20 7.97 -1.24
C ALA A 207 -1.06 7.52 -1.99
N GLY A 208 -1.37 8.19 -3.10
CA GLY A 208 -2.46 7.81 -3.99
C GLY A 208 -1.98 7.70 -5.44
N GLN A 209 -2.24 6.56 -6.09
CA GLN A 209 -1.94 6.34 -7.50
C GLN A 209 -3.21 5.93 -8.24
N LYS A 210 -3.57 6.66 -9.29
CA LYS A 210 -4.76 6.39 -10.10
C LYS A 210 -4.49 6.63 -11.57
N GLN A 211 -4.85 5.67 -12.40
CA GLN A 211 -4.74 5.74 -13.86
C GLN A 211 -6.00 5.19 -14.53
N ASP A 212 -6.28 5.67 -15.75
CA ASP A 212 -7.43 5.23 -16.54
C ASP A 212 -7.00 4.38 -17.76
N ASN A 213 -5.71 3.96 -17.85
CA ASN A 213 -5.15 3.25 -18.99
C ASN A 213 -4.15 2.17 -18.55
N ALA A 214 -4.40 0.93 -18.92
CA ALA A 214 -3.58 -0.24 -18.60
C ALA A 214 -2.13 -0.22 -19.14
N SER A 215 -1.82 0.69 -20.07
CA SER A 215 -0.46 0.81 -20.62
C SER A 215 0.43 1.82 -19.88
N VAL A 216 -0.02 2.31 -18.74
CA VAL A 216 0.64 3.35 -17.94
C VAL A 216 0.99 2.77 -16.58
N ASN A 217 2.15 3.12 -16.05
CA ASN A 217 2.59 2.72 -14.72
C ASN A 217 2.96 3.96 -13.89
N HIS A 218 2.44 4.02 -12.68
CA HIS A 218 2.84 5.02 -11.71
C HIS A 218 3.78 4.39 -10.70
N ASN A 219 4.97 4.98 -10.53
CA ASN A 219 5.99 4.46 -9.65
C ASN A 219 6.35 5.50 -8.58
N MET A 220 6.32 5.09 -7.32
CA MET A 220 6.82 5.85 -6.18
C MET A 220 7.91 5.05 -5.46
N TYR A 221 9.05 5.68 -5.23
CA TYR A 221 10.15 5.15 -4.43
C TYR A 221 10.41 6.17 -3.33
N VAL A 222 10.12 5.81 -2.10
CA VAL A 222 10.14 6.72 -0.96
C VAL A 222 11.02 6.14 0.14
N ASN A 223 12.01 6.90 0.56
CA ASN A 223 12.83 6.58 1.72
C ASN A 223 12.76 7.74 2.70
N ILE A 224 12.42 7.45 3.95
CA ILE A 224 12.36 8.41 5.06
C ILE A 224 13.27 7.90 6.17
N PHE A 225 14.33 8.65 6.45
CA PHE A 225 15.29 8.41 7.53
C PHE A 225 15.26 9.61 8.47
N GLY A 226 14.35 9.59 9.43
CA GLY A 226 14.13 10.69 10.37
C GLY A 226 12.72 10.64 10.96
N ASP A 227 12.47 11.55 11.89
CA ASP A 227 11.26 11.55 12.70
C ASP A 227 10.32 12.69 12.32
N ASN A 228 9.03 12.51 12.61
CA ASN A 228 8.00 13.52 12.44
C ASN A 228 7.91 14.12 11.03
N ASN A 229 8.09 13.32 10.00
CA ASN A 229 7.92 13.76 8.63
C ASN A 229 6.50 13.51 8.13
N GLU A 230 5.93 14.48 7.42
CA GLU A 230 4.62 14.38 6.79
C GLU A 230 4.77 14.41 5.26
N VAL A 231 4.45 13.32 4.57
CA VAL A 231 4.62 13.18 3.13
C VAL A 231 3.31 12.80 2.46
N TYR A 232 2.84 13.65 1.56
CA TYR A 232 1.67 13.39 0.71
C TYR A 232 2.08 13.34 -0.76
N ALA A 233 1.83 12.23 -1.44
CA ALA A 233 2.17 12.05 -2.84
C ALA A 233 0.98 11.53 -3.65
N GLY A 234 0.63 12.25 -4.73
CA GLY A 234 -0.45 11.87 -5.62
C GLY A 234 0.00 11.78 -7.08
N GLN A 235 -0.23 10.65 -7.73
CA GLN A 235 0.01 10.43 -9.17
C GLN A 235 -1.30 10.11 -9.88
N LEU A 236 -1.67 10.89 -10.89
CA LEU A 236 -2.98 10.82 -11.53
C LEU A 236 -2.90 10.89 -13.04
N GLN A 237 -3.79 10.14 -13.72
CA GLN A 237 -4.05 10.14 -15.16
C GLN A 237 -3.05 9.38 -16.06
N ASN A 238 -3.24 9.46 -17.38
CA ASN A 238 -2.83 8.50 -18.40
C ASN A 238 -1.43 8.73 -18.96
N ALA A 239 -0.43 8.92 -18.13
CA ALA A 239 0.98 8.87 -18.53
C ALA A 239 1.83 8.42 -17.35
N ASP A 240 2.93 7.77 -17.63
CA ASP A 240 3.86 7.28 -16.63
C ASP A 240 4.32 8.41 -15.69
N LYS A 241 4.25 8.14 -14.41
CA LYS A 241 4.73 9.09 -13.41
C LYS A 241 5.74 8.41 -12.50
N THR A 242 6.80 9.13 -12.23
CA THR A 242 7.84 8.62 -11.33
C THR A 242 8.12 9.63 -10.24
N LEU A 243 8.13 9.17 -9.01
CA LEU A 243 8.58 9.89 -7.85
C LEU A 243 9.69 9.11 -7.16
N ASN A 244 10.83 9.77 -6.94
CA ASN A 244 11.89 9.28 -6.07
C ASN A 244 12.10 10.34 -4.98
N LEU A 245 11.71 10.03 -3.77
CA LEU A 245 11.86 10.93 -2.63
C LEU A 245 12.76 10.28 -1.59
N SER A 246 13.72 11.04 -1.07
CA SER A 246 14.53 10.62 0.06
C SER A 246 14.59 11.76 1.06
N ILE A 247 14.29 11.49 2.31
CA ILE A 247 14.34 12.41 3.43
C ILE A 247 15.37 11.85 4.43
N TYR A 248 16.32 12.69 4.85
CA TYR A 248 17.41 12.34 5.76
C TYR A 248 17.47 13.25 6.98
N ASN A 249 16.34 13.84 7.35
CA ASN A 249 16.20 14.70 8.52
C ASN A 249 14.74 14.71 9.00
N ASP A 250 14.49 15.44 10.07
CA ASP A 250 13.22 15.45 10.78
C ASP A 250 12.34 16.64 10.38
N ASN A 251 11.05 16.54 10.70
CA ASN A 251 10.07 17.62 10.63
C ASN A 251 9.91 18.22 9.22
N ASN A 252 9.90 17.42 8.18
CA ASN A 252 9.57 17.88 6.84
C ASN A 252 8.07 17.75 6.57
N GLU A 253 7.50 18.73 5.87
CA GLU A 253 6.17 18.64 5.28
C GLU A 253 6.28 18.68 3.76
N VAL A 254 5.92 17.58 3.08
CA VAL A 254 6.11 17.42 1.64
C VAL A 254 4.82 17.10 0.93
N TRP A 255 4.47 17.90 -0.08
CA TRP A 255 3.33 17.67 -0.94
C TRP A 255 3.75 17.57 -2.38
N ILE A 256 3.47 16.45 -3.01
CA ILE A 256 3.80 16.24 -4.42
C ILE A 256 2.54 15.81 -5.16
N LYS A 257 2.22 16.55 -6.22
CA LYS A 257 1.14 16.23 -7.14
C LYS A 257 1.68 16.11 -8.54
N GLN A 258 1.52 14.95 -9.16
CA GLN A 258 1.82 14.71 -10.58
C GLN A 258 0.50 14.38 -11.29
N ARG A 259 0.01 15.27 -12.13
CA ARG A 259 -1.33 15.20 -12.74
C ARG A 259 -1.31 15.40 -14.23
N LYS A 260 -2.46 15.12 -14.88
CA LYS A 260 -2.66 15.22 -16.34
C LYS A 260 -1.84 14.18 -17.13
N ASN A 261 -1.91 14.25 -18.45
CA ASN A 261 -1.42 13.20 -19.35
C ASN A 261 0.06 13.37 -19.76
N GLY A 262 0.79 14.32 -19.20
CA GLY A 262 2.24 14.40 -19.33
C GLY A 262 2.96 13.34 -18.47
N ALA A 263 4.01 12.77 -18.98
CA ALA A 263 4.90 11.92 -18.21
C ALA A 263 5.74 12.80 -17.26
N HIS A 264 5.49 12.70 -15.97
CA HIS A 264 6.14 13.56 -14.98
C HIS A 264 7.12 12.77 -14.14
N THR A 265 8.28 13.37 -13.88
CA THR A 265 9.31 12.80 -13.02
C THR A 265 9.69 13.81 -11.94
N ALA A 266 9.73 13.37 -10.70
CA ALA A 266 10.30 14.13 -9.59
C ALA A 266 11.35 13.30 -8.87
N THR A 267 12.51 13.90 -8.62
CA THR A 267 13.55 13.33 -7.77
C THR A 267 13.90 14.37 -6.70
N ILE A 268 13.68 14.04 -5.44
CA ILE A 268 13.77 15.00 -4.34
C ILE A 268 14.59 14.38 -3.23
N ASN A 269 15.56 15.10 -2.72
CA ASN A 269 16.33 14.70 -1.56
C ASN A 269 16.37 15.87 -0.57
N LEU A 270 15.95 15.64 0.65
CA LEU A 270 15.91 16.61 1.73
C LEU A 270 16.90 16.23 2.82
N TYR A 271 17.74 17.19 3.19
CA TYR A 271 18.78 17.05 4.18
C TYR A 271 18.80 18.27 5.11
N GLY A 272 19.54 18.19 6.19
CA GLY A 272 19.86 19.34 7.02
C GLY A 272 19.51 19.14 8.48
N THR A 273 19.60 20.25 9.24
CA THR A 273 19.32 20.27 10.68
C THR A 273 17.86 20.64 10.98
N TYR A 274 17.19 21.29 10.02
CA TYR A 274 15.82 21.78 10.16
C TYR A 274 14.95 21.25 9.04
N GLY A 275 13.66 21.10 9.28
CA GLY A 275 12.70 20.61 8.32
C GLY A 275 12.51 21.51 7.10
N THR A 276 11.96 20.96 6.06
CA THR A 276 11.63 21.65 4.81
C THR A 276 10.16 21.48 4.48
N ASP A 277 9.45 22.60 4.28
CA ASP A 277 8.10 22.59 3.70
C ASP A 277 8.22 22.63 2.18
N LEU A 278 7.86 21.55 1.51
CA LEU A 278 7.94 21.43 0.06
C LEU A 278 6.56 21.23 -0.56
N TYR A 279 6.21 22.09 -1.51
CA TYR A 279 5.08 21.88 -2.39
C TYR A 279 5.54 21.77 -3.84
N LEU A 280 5.25 20.64 -4.51
CA LEU A 280 5.49 20.42 -5.93
C LEU A 280 4.20 20.03 -6.64
N ASN A 281 3.83 20.80 -7.68
CA ASN A 281 2.74 20.47 -8.57
C ASN A 281 3.25 20.40 -10.02
N GLN A 282 3.20 19.22 -10.63
CA GLN A 282 3.48 18.98 -12.04
C GLN A 282 2.17 18.67 -12.76
N SER A 283 1.80 19.50 -13.74
CA SER A 283 0.46 19.46 -14.34
C SER A 283 0.46 19.92 -15.80
N HIS A 284 0.82 19.02 -16.72
CA HIS A 284 0.75 19.30 -18.16
C HIS A 284 0.14 18.13 -18.93
N ASN A 285 -0.66 18.42 -19.98
CA ASN A 285 -1.41 17.40 -20.71
C ASN A 285 -0.59 16.58 -21.72
N SER A 286 0.49 17.12 -22.22
CA SER A 286 1.21 16.51 -23.37
C SER A 286 2.74 16.60 -23.26
N VAL A 287 3.26 17.37 -22.32
CA VAL A 287 4.69 17.55 -22.16
C VAL A 287 5.17 16.87 -20.87
N ALA A 288 6.23 16.11 -20.99
CA ALA A 288 6.92 15.53 -19.85
C ALA A 288 7.58 16.67 -19.03
N GLN A 289 7.37 16.65 -17.74
CA GLN A 289 7.97 17.61 -16.81
C GLN A 289 8.91 16.87 -15.87
N THR A 290 10.12 17.36 -15.74
CA THR A 290 11.10 16.83 -14.80
C THR A 290 11.43 17.87 -13.76
N TYR A 291 11.45 17.45 -12.51
CA TYR A 291 11.87 18.26 -11.38
C TYR A 291 12.89 17.49 -10.55
N THR A 292 14.04 18.08 -10.35
CA THR A 292 15.10 17.52 -9.49
C THR A 292 15.49 18.56 -8.46
N LEU A 293 15.43 18.17 -7.19
CA LEU A 293 15.80 19.01 -6.05
C LEU A 293 16.72 18.21 -5.13
N THR A 294 17.80 18.87 -4.69
CA THR A 294 18.53 18.47 -3.50
C THR A 294 18.60 19.69 -2.59
N GLN A 295 17.94 19.60 -1.42
CA GLN A 295 17.84 20.70 -0.47
C GLN A 295 18.53 20.32 0.83
N THR A 296 19.35 21.24 1.33
CA THR A 296 19.92 21.16 2.68
C THR A 296 19.43 22.35 3.49
N CYS A 297 18.58 22.11 4.47
CA CYS A 297 18.03 23.14 5.33
C CYS A 297 18.86 23.31 6.60
N VAL A 298 19.52 24.46 6.72
CA VAL A 298 20.33 24.83 7.90
C VAL A 298 19.80 26.10 8.59
N THR A 299 18.69 26.63 8.11
CA THR A 299 18.07 27.86 8.61
C THR A 299 17.20 27.56 9.81
N ILE A 300 17.40 28.25 10.93
CA ILE A 300 16.54 28.18 12.10
C ILE A 300 15.12 28.58 11.70
N GLY A 301 14.15 27.71 12.00
CA GLY A 301 12.74 27.88 11.62
C GLY A 301 12.35 27.16 10.33
N GLY A 302 13.27 26.43 9.71
CA GLY A 302 13.00 25.61 8.53
C GLY A 302 13.18 26.32 7.18
N CYS A 303 13.00 25.57 6.11
CA CYS A 303 13.06 26.04 4.73
C CYS A 303 11.70 25.86 4.06
N SER A 304 11.37 26.67 3.07
CA SER A 304 10.13 26.53 2.31
C SER A 304 10.39 26.61 0.81
N ILE A 305 9.81 25.68 0.05
CA ILE A 305 9.96 25.57 -1.40
C ILE A 305 8.58 25.32 -2.00
N SER A 306 8.20 26.14 -2.97
CA SER A 306 6.96 25.93 -3.73
C SER A 306 7.24 25.99 -5.22
N VAL A 307 6.88 24.93 -5.95
CA VAL A 307 7.10 24.80 -7.39
C VAL A 307 5.81 24.36 -8.07
N THR A 308 5.46 25.08 -9.12
CA THR A 308 4.37 24.70 -10.02
C THR A 308 4.90 24.65 -11.45
N GLN A 309 4.71 23.53 -12.10
CA GLN A 309 5.01 23.31 -13.51
C GLN A 309 3.68 23.01 -14.23
N ASP A 310 3.23 23.93 -15.10
CA ASP A 310 1.96 23.86 -15.85
C ASP A 310 2.19 23.71 -17.36
#